data_6ccafab22bc8d1789658e1ecacda4013
#
_entry.id   6ccafab22bc8d1789658e1ecacda4013
#
_cell.length_a   1.000
_cell.length_b   1.000
_cell.length_c   1.000
_cell.angle_alpha   90.00
_cell.angle_beta   90.00
_cell.angle_gamma   90.00
#
_symmetry.space_group_name_H-M   'P 1'
#
loop_
_entity.id
_entity.type
_entity.pdbx_description
1 polymer ?
#
loop_
_entity_poly.entity_id
_entity_poly.type
_entity_poly.pdbx_seq_one_letter_code
_entity_poly.pdbx_strand_id
1 'polypeptide(L)'
;MRGVKFIKLADHQTSDGSFCEISRLTANRLNPVPHFIVKQISFSKTLAGIIKAWHYHYHQDDVWYISNGQKLAIGTLDLRQNSTTLYRMNITFLNGKSSHLIYIPSGVAHGYATSKTPGFIIYFTNQHYNSRSPDEHELPWDFLGKGLWQTPKR
;
A
#
# COMPACT_ATOMS: atom_id res chain seq x y z
N MET A 1 6.49 11.48 4.39
CA MET A 1 5.36 11.98 3.54
C MET A 1 4.18 12.27 4.43
N ARG A 2 3.58 13.46 4.33
CA ARG A 2 2.47 13.87 5.20
C ARG A 2 1.26 12.92 5.03
N GLY A 3 0.76 12.37 6.14
CA GLY A 3 -0.44 11.53 6.17
C GLY A 3 -0.23 10.05 5.85
N VAL A 4 0.79 9.66 5.10
CA VAL A 4 1.11 8.24 4.87
C VAL A 4 1.64 7.64 6.16
N LYS A 5 1.12 6.46 6.55
CA LYS A 5 1.55 5.76 7.77
C LYS A 5 1.94 4.33 7.44
N PHE A 6 3.13 3.93 7.86
CA PHE A 6 3.57 2.54 7.89
C PHE A 6 3.44 2.02 9.32
N ILE A 7 2.55 1.08 9.54
CA ILE A 7 2.25 0.52 10.84
C ILE A 7 2.71 -0.93 10.84
N LYS A 8 3.74 -1.23 11.63
CA LYS A 8 4.21 -2.59 11.83
C LYS A 8 3.22 -3.33 12.74
N LEU A 9 2.82 -4.52 12.32
CA LEU A 9 1.93 -5.40 13.10
C LEU A 9 2.74 -6.42 13.91
N ALA A 10 2.12 -6.96 14.95
CA ALA A 10 2.68 -8.06 15.71
C ALA A 10 2.42 -9.39 14.98
N ASP A 11 3.49 -10.09 14.62
CA ASP A 11 3.44 -11.44 14.09
C ASP A 11 3.78 -12.42 15.23
N HIS A 12 2.84 -13.29 15.56
CA HIS A 12 3.01 -14.34 16.58
C HIS A 12 3.48 -15.62 15.87
N GLN A 13 4.71 -16.03 16.16
CA GLN A 13 5.27 -17.26 15.62
C GLN A 13 4.69 -18.45 16.38
N THR A 14 4.33 -19.51 15.65
CA THR A 14 3.85 -20.79 16.16
C THR A 14 4.73 -21.92 15.61
N SER A 15 4.59 -23.13 16.12
CA SER A 15 5.37 -24.29 15.61
C SER A 15 5.04 -24.66 14.17
N ASP A 16 3.86 -24.27 13.68
CA ASP A 16 3.32 -24.59 12.35
C ASP A 16 3.20 -23.35 11.43
N GLY A 17 3.62 -22.16 11.90
CA GLY A 17 3.56 -20.95 11.09
C GLY A 17 3.55 -19.67 11.88
N SER A 18 2.67 -18.73 11.50
CA SER A 18 2.51 -17.47 12.22
C SER A 18 1.06 -16.99 12.17
N PHE A 19 0.65 -16.27 13.21
CA PHE A 19 -0.63 -15.58 13.31
C PHE A 19 -0.39 -14.07 13.39
N CYS A 20 -1.21 -13.31 12.66
CA CYS A 20 -1.20 -11.85 12.73
C CYS A 20 -2.65 -11.34 12.76
N GLU A 21 -3.01 -10.60 13.82
CA GLU A 21 -4.24 -9.84 13.84
C GLU A 21 -4.04 -8.60 12.96
N ILE A 22 -4.71 -8.54 11.80
CA ILE A 22 -4.59 -7.41 10.87
C ILE A 22 -5.19 -6.15 11.47
N SER A 23 -6.40 -6.24 12.00
CA SER A 23 -7.09 -5.14 12.70
C SER A 23 -8.36 -5.65 13.37
N ARG A 24 -8.79 -4.93 14.41
CA ARG A 24 -10.16 -5.00 14.91
C ARG A 24 -10.98 -3.89 14.28
N LEU A 25 -12.26 -4.17 14.04
CA LEU A 25 -13.21 -3.19 13.52
C LEU A 25 -14.14 -2.73 14.64
N THR A 26 -14.26 -1.43 14.79
CA THR A 26 -15.27 -0.78 15.63
C THR A 26 -16.08 0.17 14.77
N ALA A 27 -17.37 -0.09 14.59
CA ALA A 27 -18.23 0.65 13.64
C ALA A 27 -17.58 0.79 12.26
N ASN A 28 -17.09 -0.32 11.69
CA ASN A 28 -16.37 -0.42 10.42
C ASN A 28 -15.05 0.39 10.35
N ARG A 29 -14.53 0.89 11.46
CA ARG A 29 -13.25 1.62 11.53
C ARG A 29 -12.12 0.67 11.89
N LEU A 30 -11.02 0.78 11.18
CA LEU A 30 -9.78 0.07 11.51
C LEU A 30 -9.14 0.68 12.76
N ASN A 31 -8.94 -0.11 13.82
CA ASN A 31 -8.37 0.43 15.07
C ASN A 31 -7.03 1.17 14.90
N PRO A 32 -6.07 0.67 14.08
CA PRO A 32 -4.81 1.39 13.85
C PRO A 32 -4.97 2.69 13.04
N VAL A 33 -6.12 2.87 12.35
CA VAL A 33 -6.46 4.06 11.55
C VAL A 33 -7.92 4.46 11.83
N PRO A 34 -8.23 5.01 13.01
CA PRO A 34 -9.61 5.12 13.51
C PRO A 34 -10.50 6.11 12.73
N HIS A 35 -9.93 6.97 11.88
CA HIS A 35 -10.69 7.83 10.97
C HIS A 35 -11.07 7.13 9.66
N PHE A 36 -10.49 5.95 9.38
CA PHE A 36 -10.74 5.20 8.15
C PHE A 36 -11.93 4.25 8.33
N ILE A 37 -12.99 4.45 7.55
CA ILE A 37 -14.18 3.60 7.52
C ILE A 37 -14.06 2.63 6.36
N VAL A 38 -14.00 1.34 6.64
CA VAL A 38 -13.92 0.30 5.62
C VAL A 38 -15.26 0.17 4.89
N LYS A 39 -15.24 0.32 3.58
CA LYS A 39 -16.39 0.06 2.70
C LYS A 39 -16.18 -1.14 1.79
N GLN A 40 -14.94 -1.40 1.37
CA GLN A 40 -14.61 -2.53 0.50
C GLN A 40 -13.28 -3.15 0.92
N ILE A 41 -13.17 -4.47 0.75
CA ILE A 41 -11.94 -5.24 0.94
C ILE A 41 -11.66 -5.99 -0.35
N SER A 42 -10.44 -5.90 -0.85
CA SER A 42 -10.03 -6.53 -2.10
C SER A 42 -8.67 -7.21 -1.96
N PHE A 43 -8.42 -8.18 -2.81
CA PHE A 43 -7.17 -8.93 -2.88
C PHE A 43 -6.53 -8.74 -4.26
N SER A 44 -5.25 -8.42 -4.30
CA SER A 44 -4.48 -8.32 -5.54
C SER A 44 -3.25 -9.19 -5.49
N LYS A 45 -3.12 -10.11 -6.44
CA LYS A 45 -1.93 -10.94 -6.66
C LYS A 45 -1.15 -10.40 -7.84
N THR A 46 0.17 -10.38 -7.74
CA THR A 46 1.07 -9.87 -8.78
C THR A 46 2.19 -10.87 -9.01
N LEU A 47 2.48 -11.15 -10.28
CA LEU A 47 3.56 -12.05 -10.67
C LEU A 47 4.94 -11.49 -10.28
N ALA A 48 5.97 -12.33 -10.30
CA ALA A 48 7.35 -11.93 -10.00
C ALA A 48 7.86 -10.90 -11.01
N GLY A 49 8.62 -9.91 -10.54
CA GLY A 49 9.27 -8.89 -11.38
C GLY A 49 8.34 -7.84 -11.97
N ILE A 50 7.09 -7.77 -11.49
CA ILE A 50 6.09 -6.83 -12.01
C ILE A 50 6.03 -5.58 -11.14
N ILE A 51 5.87 -4.43 -11.77
CA ILE A 51 5.59 -3.13 -11.16
C ILE A 51 4.12 -2.81 -11.42
N LYS A 52 3.34 -2.59 -10.34
CA LYS A 52 2.00 -2.02 -10.38
C LYS A 52 2.07 -0.62 -9.76
N ALA A 53 2.23 0.39 -10.60
CA ALA A 53 2.35 1.79 -10.21
C ALA A 53 2.15 2.69 -11.46
N TRP A 54 1.80 3.92 -11.30
CA TRP A 54 1.37 4.63 -10.10
C TRP A 54 -0.12 4.80 -10.16
N HIS A 55 -0.86 4.36 -9.14
CA HIS A 55 -2.28 4.61 -9.00
C HIS A 55 -2.50 5.76 -8.03
N TYR A 56 -3.52 6.58 -8.23
CA TYR A 56 -3.94 7.59 -7.26
C TYR A 56 -5.44 7.86 -7.36
N HIS A 57 -6.00 8.36 -6.27
CA HIS A 57 -7.42 8.63 -6.12
C HIS A 57 -7.63 10.05 -5.63
N TYR A 58 -8.70 10.71 -6.04
CA TYR A 58 -9.04 12.04 -5.54
C TYR A 58 -9.86 11.99 -4.24
N HIS A 59 -10.64 10.93 -4.04
CA HIS A 59 -11.59 10.81 -2.94
C HIS A 59 -11.40 9.56 -2.08
N GLN A 60 -10.76 8.53 -2.61
CA GLN A 60 -10.53 7.27 -1.92
C GLN A 60 -9.21 7.30 -1.14
N ASP A 61 -9.29 6.90 0.13
CA ASP A 61 -8.12 6.48 0.89
C ASP A 61 -7.98 4.96 0.84
N ASP A 62 -6.74 4.50 0.89
CA ASP A 62 -6.41 3.07 0.93
C ASP A 62 -5.73 2.70 2.26
N VAL A 63 -6.00 1.49 2.72
CA VAL A 63 -5.15 0.80 3.71
C VAL A 63 -4.72 -0.54 3.12
N TRP A 64 -3.43 -0.73 2.94
CA TRP A 64 -2.86 -1.98 2.44
C TRP A 64 -2.36 -2.84 3.58
N TYR A 65 -2.75 -4.12 3.58
CA TYR A 65 -2.13 -5.15 4.40
C TYR A 65 -1.13 -5.94 3.58
N ILE A 66 0.09 -6.06 4.11
CA ILE A 66 1.18 -6.84 3.54
C ILE A 66 1.66 -7.79 4.63
N SER A 67 1.51 -9.10 4.40
CA SER A 67 1.93 -10.13 5.36
C SER A 67 3.45 -10.25 5.44
N ASN A 68 3.94 -10.76 6.54
CA ASN A 68 5.31 -11.29 6.63
C ASN A 68 5.58 -12.30 5.50
N GLY A 69 6.84 -12.54 5.20
CA GLY A 69 7.27 -13.37 4.06
C GLY A 69 7.32 -12.64 2.72
N GLN A 70 6.62 -11.52 2.55
CA GLN A 70 6.60 -10.78 1.29
C GLN A 70 7.71 -9.73 1.20
N LYS A 71 8.39 -9.71 0.06
CA LYS A 71 9.44 -8.74 -0.27
C LYS A 71 8.94 -7.83 -1.39
N LEU A 72 8.53 -6.62 -1.03
CA LEU A 72 7.95 -5.64 -1.94
C LEU A 72 8.68 -4.30 -1.81
N ALA A 73 8.83 -3.60 -2.94
CA ALA A 73 9.15 -2.18 -2.95
C ALA A 73 7.83 -1.40 -3.01
N ILE A 74 7.57 -0.57 -2.01
CA ILE A 74 6.35 0.26 -1.92
C ILE A 74 6.72 1.69 -2.27
N GLY A 75 6.10 2.22 -3.32
CA GLY A 75 6.26 3.60 -3.75
C GLY A 75 5.12 4.50 -3.32
N THR A 76 5.44 5.71 -2.91
CA THR A 76 4.46 6.77 -2.62
C THR A 76 4.97 8.11 -3.16
N LEU A 77 4.09 8.89 -3.80
CA LEU A 77 4.36 10.22 -4.37
C LEU A 77 3.21 11.15 -4.01
N ASP A 78 3.49 12.25 -3.33
CA ASP A 78 2.48 13.22 -2.92
C ASP A 78 2.11 14.14 -4.10
N LEU A 79 0.85 14.09 -4.55
CA LEU A 79 0.32 14.94 -5.62
C LEU A 79 -0.62 16.04 -5.11
N ARG A 80 -0.82 16.16 -3.79
CA ARG A 80 -1.77 17.09 -3.17
C ARG A 80 -1.22 18.51 -3.17
N GLN A 81 -1.87 19.42 -3.88
CA GLN A 81 -1.42 20.80 -4.09
C GLN A 81 -1.17 21.59 -2.78
N ASN A 82 -1.96 21.33 -1.73
CA ASN A 82 -1.84 22.01 -0.44
C ASN A 82 -1.00 21.24 0.59
N SER A 83 -0.23 20.22 0.14
CA SER A 83 0.60 19.43 1.04
C SER A 83 1.99 20.05 1.22
N THR A 84 2.48 20.05 2.46
CA THR A 84 3.87 20.42 2.75
C THR A 84 4.88 19.40 2.20
N THR A 85 4.40 18.27 1.68
CA THR A 85 5.23 17.24 1.04
C THR A 85 4.90 17.06 -0.44
N LEU A 86 4.28 18.06 -1.09
CA LEU A 86 4.00 18.04 -2.53
C LEU A 86 5.25 17.64 -3.32
N TYR A 87 5.07 16.71 -4.25
CA TYR A 87 6.10 16.09 -5.10
C TYR A 87 7.21 15.32 -4.34
N ARG A 88 7.12 15.17 -3.04
CA ARG A 88 8.01 14.22 -2.35
C ARG A 88 7.62 12.79 -2.71
N MET A 89 8.64 12.03 -3.07
CA MET A 89 8.56 10.60 -3.36
C MET A 89 9.30 9.81 -2.28
N ASN A 90 8.81 8.62 -1.99
CA ASN A 90 9.49 7.67 -1.11
C ASN A 90 9.34 6.24 -1.65
N ILE A 91 10.41 5.45 -1.60
CA ILE A 91 10.39 4.01 -1.82
C ILE A 91 10.78 3.31 -0.53
N THR A 92 9.91 2.46 -0.04
CA THR A 92 10.14 1.65 1.15
C THR A 92 10.27 0.18 0.75
N PHE A 93 11.41 -0.43 1.04
CA PHE A 93 11.65 -1.85 0.78
C PHE A 93 11.24 -2.69 1.98
N LEU A 94 10.17 -3.47 1.83
CA LEU A 94 9.75 -4.46 2.81
C LEU A 94 10.56 -5.75 2.59
N ASN A 95 11.19 -6.24 3.64
CA ASN A 95 12.10 -7.39 3.59
C ASN A 95 11.46 -8.72 3.98
N GLY A 96 10.16 -8.72 4.24
CA GLY A 96 9.39 -9.90 4.63
C GLY A 96 9.50 -10.31 6.09
N LYS A 97 10.18 -9.53 6.94
CA LYS A 97 10.36 -9.88 8.36
C LYS A 97 9.13 -9.58 9.24
N SER A 98 8.22 -8.77 8.77
CA SER A 98 7.05 -8.33 9.56
C SER A 98 5.88 -8.02 8.67
N SER A 99 4.67 -8.22 9.19
CA SER A 99 3.43 -7.74 8.57
C SER A 99 3.25 -6.23 8.79
N HIS A 100 2.62 -5.57 7.83
CA HIS A 100 2.39 -4.12 7.85
C HIS A 100 0.98 -3.77 7.43
N LEU A 101 0.43 -2.72 8.05
CA LEU A 101 -0.62 -1.90 7.45
C LEU A 101 -0.01 -0.60 6.93
N ILE A 102 -0.41 -0.19 5.73
CA ILE A 102 0.05 1.05 5.13
C ILE A 102 -1.18 1.89 4.79
N TYR A 103 -1.37 2.99 5.53
CA TYR A 103 -2.41 3.96 5.22
C TYR A 103 -1.90 4.97 4.19
N ILE A 104 -2.65 5.14 3.12
CA ILE A 104 -2.35 6.01 1.99
C ILE A 104 -3.57 6.92 1.78
N PRO A 105 -3.46 8.21 2.08
CA PRO A 105 -4.56 9.14 1.87
C PRO A 105 -4.77 9.46 0.39
N SER A 106 -5.96 9.87 0.04
CA SER A 106 -6.32 10.40 -1.28
C SER A 106 -5.34 11.49 -1.73
N GLY A 107 -5.10 11.58 -3.04
CA GLY A 107 -4.13 12.48 -3.66
C GLY A 107 -2.66 12.05 -3.50
N VAL A 108 -2.37 10.92 -2.86
CA VAL A 108 -1.03 10.31 -2.86
C VAL A 108 -0.98 9.21 -3.90
N ALA A 109 -0.18 9.39 -4.94
CA ALA A 109 0.09 8.32 -5.90
C ALA A 109 0.93 7.22 -5.24
N HIS A 110 0.58 5.97 -5.53
CA HIS A 110 1.17 4.82 -4.87
C HIS A 110 1.28 3.63 -5.81
N GLY A 111 2.08 2.67 -5.40
CA GLY A 111 2.28 1.45 -6.16
C GLY A 111 3.25 0.52 -5.46
N TYR A 112 3.44 -0.65 -6.03
CA TYR A 112 4.42 -1.59 -5.53
C TYR A 112 5.07 -2.39 -6.64
N ALA A 113 6.26 -2.87 -6.36
CA ALA A 113 6.98 -3.80 -7.21
C ALA A 113 7.28 -5.09 -6.47
N THR A 114 7.11 -6.21 -7.16
CA THR A 114 7.55 -7.53 -6.72
C THR A 114 9.01 -7.76 -7.14
N SER A 115 9.72 -8.57 -6.37
CA SER A 115 11.08 -8.97 -6.71
C SER A 115 11.08 -10.29 -7.51
N LYS A 116 11.94 -11.24 -7.14
CA LYS A 116 12.03 -12.56 -7.78
C LYS A 116 10.88 -13.53 -7.45
N THR A 117 10.01 -13.15 -6.52
CA THR A 117 8.84 -13.94 -6.12
C THR A 117 7.57 -13.17 -6.37
N PRO A 118 6.45 -13.85 -6.69
CA PRO A 118 5.15 -13.21 -6.72
C PRO A 118 4.82 -12.55 -5.37
N GLY A 119 3.96 -11.55 -5.40
CA GLY A 119 3.48 -10.88 -4.21
C GLY A 119 1.96 -10.72 -4.24
N PHE A 120 1.39 -10.39 -3.09
CA PHE A 120 -0.02 -10.05 -2.97
C PHE A 120 -0.21 -8.96 -1.92
N ILE A 121 -1.29 -8.23 -2.04
CA ILE A 121 -1.77 -7.31 -1.02
C ILE A 121 -3.26 -7.55 -0.78
N ILE A 122 -3.70 -7.35 0.45
CA ILE A 122 -5.11 -7.13 0.77
C ILE A 122 -5.24 -5.64 1.00
N TYR A 123 -6.20 -5.00 0.35
CA TYR A 123 -6.42 -3.58 0.53
C TYR A 123 -7.86 -3.28 0.90
N PHE A 124 -7.98 -2.36 1.82
CA PHE A 124 -9.23 -1.82 2.34
C PHE A 124 -9.40 -0.44 1.74
N THR A 125 -10.60 -0.12 1.29
CA THR A 125 -10.92 1.22 0.76
C THR A 125 -12.09 1.83 1.52
N ASN A 126 -12.08 3.17 1.63
CA ASN A 126 -13.18 3.92 2.23
C ASN A 126 -14.25 4.34 1.20
N GLN A 127 -14.10 3.88 -0.04
CA GLN A 127 -15.09 4.01 -1.11
C GLN A 127 -15.36 2.63 -1.72
N HIS A 128 -16.54 2.48 -2.36
CA HIS A 128 -16.81 1.35 -3.23
C HIS A 128 -16.26 1.64 -4.63
N TYR A 129 -15.71 0.63 -5.28
CA TYR A 129 -15.36 0.74 -6.69
C TYR A 129 -16.62 0.97 -7.53
N ASN A 130 -16.59 1.97 -8.40
CA ASN A 130 -17.67 2.28 -9.32
C ASN A 130 -17.15 2.19 -10.76
N SER A 131 -17.50 1.13 -11.46
CA SER A 131 -17.05 0.89 -12.85
C SER A 131 -17.55 1.92 -13.87
N ARG A 132 -18.61 2.67 -13.55
CA ARG A 132 -19.17 3.71 -14.44
C ARG A 132 -18.45 5.06 -14.28
N SER A 133 -17.84 5.28 -13.12
CA SER A 133 -17.09 6.50 -12.81
C SER A 133 -15.99 6.15 -11.79
N PRO A 134 -14.92 5.48 -12.23
CA PRO A 134 -13.86 5.06 -11.32
C PRO A 134 -13.05 6.26 -10.83
N ASP A 135 -12.84 6.33 -9.52
CA ASP A 135 -11.87 7.24 -8.88
C ASP A 135 -10.48 6.57 -8.86
N GLU A 136 -10.04 6.12 -10.03
CA GLU A 136 -8.73 5.49 -10.21
C GLU A 136 -8.03 6.15 -11.38
N HIS A 137 -6.88 6.73 -11.10
CA HIS A 137 -6.06 7.46 -12.05
C HIS A 137 -4.65 6.88 -12.04
N GLU A 138 -3.94 6.99 -13.16
CA GLU A 138 -2.62 6.39 -13.32
C GLU A 138 -1.60 7.38 -13.85
N LEU A 139 -0.34 7.24 -13.38
CA LEU A 139 0.84 7.77 -14.05
C LEU A 139 1.67 6.60 -14.57
N PRO A 140 2.46 6.78 -15.62
CA PRO A 140 3.37 5.74 -16.11
C PRO A 140 4.27 5.21 -14.98
N TRP A 141 4.50 3.89 -14.95
CA TRP A 141 5.32 3.27 -13.90
C TRP A 141 6.75 3.83 -13.83
N ASP A 142 7.27 4.31 -14.96
CA ASP A 142 8.59 4.91 -15.11
C ASP A 142 8.57 6.46 -15.10
N PHE A 143 7.44 7.06 -14.69
CA PHE A 143 7.25 8.51 -14.60
C PHE A 143 8.39 9.24 -13.86
N LEU A 144 8.95 8.60 -12.83
CA LEU A 144 10.07 9.13 -12.06
C LEU A 144 11.42 8.44 -12.39
N GLY A 145 11.47 7.70 -13.50
CA GLY A 145 12.66 7.00 -13.97
C GLY A 145 12.61 5.49 -13.75
N LYS A 146 13.14 4.75 -14.71
CA LYS A 146 13.10 3.27 -14.75
C LYS A 146 13.84 2.58 -13.62
N GLY A 147 14.86 3.22 -13.04
CA GLY A 147 15.68 2.64 -11.96
C GLY A 147 15.04 2.69 -10.57
N LEU A 148 13.93 3.42 -10.40
CA LEU A 148 13.33 3.73 -9.11
C LEU A 148 12.94 2.48 -8.30
N TRP A 149 12.42 1.46 -8.98
CA TRP A 149 11.87 0.24 -8.37
C TRP A 149 12.91 -0.86 -8.12
N GLN A 150 14.16 -0.61 -8.48
CA GLN A 150 15.22 -1.59 -8.30
C GLN A 150 15.73 -1.59 -6.86
N THR A 151 15.79 -2.78 -6.27
CA THR A 151 16.44 -2.94 -4.96
C THR A 151 17.90 -2.46 -5.07
N PRO A 152 18.37 -1.62 -4.15
CA PRO A 152 19.79 -1.21 -4.14
C PRO A 152 20.69 -2.44 -4.16
N LYS A 153 21.62 -2.50 -5.10
CA LYS A 153 22.68 -3.51 -5.08
C LYS A 153 23.56 -3.23 -3.87
N ARG A 154 23.76 -4.24 -3.02
CA ARG A 154 24.78 -4.22 -1.94
C ARG A 154 26.15 -4.47 -2.53
#